data_55bd1a62ee26d26c89ce142b01bda635
#
_entry.id   55bd1a62ee26d26c89ce142b01bda635
#
_cell.length_a   1.000
_cell.length_b   1.000
_cell.length_c   1.000
_cell.angle_alpha   90.00
_cell.angle_beta   90.00
_cell.angle_gamma   90.00
#
_symmetry.space_group_name_H-M   'P 1'
#
loop_
_entity.id
_entity.type
_entity.pdbx_description
1 polymer ?
#
loop_
_entity_poly.entity_id
_entity_poly.type
_entity_poly.pdbx_seq_one_letter_code
_entity_poly.pdbx_strand_id
1 'polypeptide(L)'
;MSQQIPVVVTDNYIMKLEYVQGMGWFMHFDIKKFNKTIMQETFREFEKFKSSLKDMGVCELFGEVMVGDDKHTKFVLMYGGEPFMDNYIDGKIRSTIYRWGF
;
A
#
# COMPACT_ATOMS: atom_id res chain seq x y z
N MET A 1 -9.35 -13.27 11.40
CA MET A 1 -8.61 -12.02 11.66
C MET A 1 -7.39 -11.95 10.74
N SER A 2 -7.26 -10.86 10.02
CA SER A 2 -6.13 -10.69 9.09
C SER A 2 -4.86 -10.37 9.85
N GLN A 3 -3.74 -10.93 9.41
CA GLN A 3 -2.44 -10.70 10.01
C GLN A 3 -1.58 -9.89 9.05
N GLN A 4 -0.94 -8.84 9.54
CA GLN A 4 0.02 -8.04 8.79
C GLN A 4 1.42 -8.65 8.96
N ILE A 5 2.03 -8.99 7.85
CA ILE A 5 3.34 -9.65 7.82
C ILE A 5 4.38 -8.65 7.31
N PRO A 6 5.40 -8.30 8.12
CA PRO A 6 6.48 -7.42 7.63
C PRO A 6 7.25 -8.12 6.51
N VAL A 7 7.44 -7.43 5.38
CA VAL A 7 8.18 -7.95 4.23
C VAL A 7 9.45 -7.16 3.95
N VAL A 8 9.48 -5.89 4.35
CA VAL A 8 10.68 -5.05 4.33
C VAL A 8 10.71 -4.26 5.62
N VAL A 9 11.82 -4.34 6.36
CA VAL A 9 11.99 -3.62 7.62
C VAL A 9 13.31 -2.86 7.57
N THR A 10 13.24 -1.54 7.71
CA THR A 10 14.41 -0.67 7.82
C THR A 10 14.20 0.31 8.98
N ASP A 11 15.22 1.10 9.30
CA ASP A 11 15.10 2.13 10.34
C ASP A 11 14.12 3.25 9.94
N ASN A 12 13.90 3.44 8.65
CA ASN A 12 13.13 4.57 8.11
C ASN A 12 11.72 4.19 7.65
N TYR A 13 11.49 2.92 7.34
CA TYR A 13 10.16 2.48 6.89
C TYR A 13 9.99 0.97 7.09
N ILE A 14 8.72 0.57 7.16
CA ILE A 14 8.32 -0.82 7.22
C ILE A 14 7.24 -1.03 6.16
N MET A 15 7.38 -2.08 5.35
CA MET A 15 6.35 -2.53 4.42
C MET A 15 5.77 -3.82 4.95
N LYS A 16 4.45 -3.90 5.05
CA LYS A 16 3.74 -5.07 5.56
C LYS A 16 2.72 -5.55 4.54
N LEU A 17 2.53 -6.84 4.48
CA LEU A 17 1.56 -7.47 3.59
C LEU A 17 0.45 -8.10 4.43
N GLU A 18 -0.79 -7.93 3.98
CA GLU A 18 -1.96 -8.49 4.63
C GLU A 18 -2.91 -9.07 3.60
N TYR A 19 -3.38 -10.32 3.82
CA TYR A 19 -4.42 -10.88 2.99
C TYR A 19 -5.78 -10.60 3.63
N VAL A 20 -6.65 -9.91 2.90
CA VAL A 20 -8.01 -9.60 3.36
C VAL A 20 -8.98 -10.48 2.58
N GLN A 21 -9.65 -11.37 3.29
CA GLN A 21 -10.61 -12.30 2.71
C GLN A 21 -11.71 -11.54 1.96
N GLY A 22 -11.99 -11.94 0.73
CA GLY A 22 -12.97 -11.29 -0.13
C GLY A 22 -12.41 -10.11 -0.96
N MET A 23 -11.22 -9.63 -0.65
CA MET A 23 -10.57 -8.53 -1.38
C MET A 23 -9.27 -8.98 -2.05
N GLY A 24 -8.31 -9.48 -1.27
CA GLY A 24 -7.01 -9.87 -1.75
C GLY A 24 -5.88 -9.33 -0.89
N TRP A 25 -4.72 -9.10 -1.51
CA TRP A 25 -3.52 -8.67 -0.80
C TRP A 25 -3.46 -7.15 -0.66
N PHE A 26 -3.23 -6.70 0.57
CA PHE A 26 -3.04 -5.28 0.91
C PHE A 26 -1.59 -5.03 1.28
N MET A 27 -1.03 -3.94 0.79
CA MET A 27 0.27 -3.44 1.19
C MET A 27 0.10 -2.28 2.14
N HIS A 28 0.74 -2.36 3.31
CA HIS A 28 0.77 -1.29 4.30
C HIS A 28 2.17 -0.70 4.35
N PHE A 29 2.24 0.63 4.26
CA PHE A 29 3.49 1.37 4.37
C PHE A 29 3.50 2.15 5.69
N ASP A 30 4.52 1.93 6.49
CA ASP A 30 4.77 2.72 7.70
C ASP A 30 6.08 3.46 7.48
N ILE A 31 5.99 4.70 7.02
CA ILE A 31 7.15 5.51 6.66
C ILE A 31 7.38 6.54 7.76
N LYS A 32 8.51 6.43 8.44
CA LYS A 32 8.86 7.30 9.57
C LYS A 32 9.45 8.62 9.12
N LYS A 33 10.06 8.66 7.94
CA LYS A 33 10.73 9.84 7.41
C LYS A 33 10.49 9.97 5.92
N PHE A 34 9.88 11.10 5.52
CA PHE A 34 9.59 11.39 4.11
C PHE A 34 10.67 12.33 3.56
N ASN A 35 11.58 11.81 2.77
CA ASN A 35 12.50 12.60 1.98
C ASN A 35 12.73 11.89 0.63
N LYS A 36 13.38 12.58 -0.29
CA LYS A 36 13.57 12.07 -1.66
C LYS A 36 14.28 10.72 -1.68
N THR A 37 15.33 10.56 -0.89
CA THR A 37 16.12 9.33 -0.85
C THR A 37 15.30 8.15 -0.34
N ILE A 38 14.57 8.35 0.77
CA ILE A 38 13.71 7.32 1.35
C ILE A 38 12.58 6.95 0.40
N MET A 39 11.98 7.94 -0.26
CA MET A 39 10.89 7.70 -1.22
C MET A 39 11.38 6.88 -2.42
N GLN A 40 12.56 7.18 -2.95
CA GLN A 40 13.15 6.41 -4.05
C GLN A 40 13.50 4.99 -3.64
N GLU A 41 14.05 4.81 -2.44
CA GLU A 41 14.39 3.50 -1.90
C GLU A 41 13.12 2.65 -1.71
N THR A 42 12.10 3.23 -1.07
CA THR A 42 10.82 2.55 -0.85
C THR A 42 10.17 2.15 -2.17
N PHE A 43 10.22 3.03 -3.17
CA PHE A 43 9.68 2.74 -4.49
C PHE A 43 10.40 1.54 -5.14
N ARG A 44 11.73 1.49 -5.07
CA ARG A 44 12.49 0.36 -5.62
C ARG A 44 12.13 -0.95 -4.93
N GLU A 45 12.00 -0.94 -3.62
CA GLU A 45 11.61 -2.12 -2.86
C GLU A 45 10.18 -2.57 -3.20
N PHE A 46 9.28 -1.61 -3.39
CA PHE A 46 7.91 -1.89 -3.80
C PHE A 46 7.87 -2.53 -5.19
N GLU A 47 8.64 -2.01 -6.16
CA GLU A 47 8.71 -2.58 -7.50
C GLU A 47 9.27 -4.01 -7.51
N LYS A 48 10.30 -4.27 -6.73
CA LYS A 48 10.85 -5.62 -6.56
C LYS A 48 9.81 -6.57 -5.99
N PHE A 49 9.05 -6.09 -5.00
CA PHE A 49 8.04 -6.89 -4.34
C PHE A 49 6.88 -7.22 -5.28
N LYS A 50 6.41 -6.25 -6.07
CA LYS A 50 5.40 -6.49 -7.10
C LYS A 50 5.85 -7.53 -8.12
N SER A 51 7.10 -7.45 -8.56
CA SER A 51 7.68 -8.42 -9.48
C SER A 51 7.66 -9.84 -8.90
N SER A 52 8.04 -9.98 -7.64
CA SER A 52 8.00 -11.27 -6.94
C SER A 52 6.58 -11.82 -6.83
N LEU A 53 5.61 -10.98 -6.52
CA LEU A 53 4.21 -11.37 -6.45
C LEU A 53 3.68 -11.81 -7.81
N LYS A 54 4.05 -11.10 -8.86
CA LYS A 54 3.67 -11.44 -10.24
C LYS A 54 4.17 -12.83 -10.61
N ASP A 55 5.40 -13.16 -10.25
CA ASP A 55 5.99 -14.48 -10.48
C ASP A 55 5.23 -15.58 -9.72
N MET A 56 4.57 -15.23 -8.63
CA MET A 56 3.74 -16.14 -7.83
C MET A 56 2.28 -16.20 -8.30
N GLY A 57 1.94 -15.51 -9.37
CA GLY A 57 0.57 -15.49 -9.92
C GLY A 57 -0.33 -14.39 -9.32
N VAL A 58 0.19 -13.52 -8.49
CA VAL A 58 -0.55 -12.38 -7.95
C VAL A 58 -0.45 -11.22 -8.93
N CYS A 59 -1.60 -10.68 -9.36
CA CYS A 59 -1.63 -9.64 -10.38
C CYS A 59 -2.14 -8.29 -9.87
N GLU A 60 -2.42 -8.17 -8.58
CA GLU A 60 -2.88 -6.90 -8.00
C GLU A 60 -2.55 -6.80 -6.53
N LEU A 61 -2.39 -5.56 -6.08
CA LEU A 61 -2.26 -5.19 -4.68
C LEU A 61 -3.22 -4.05 -4.38
N PHE A 62 -3.63 -3.96 -3.13
CA PHE A 62 -4.47 -2.88 -2.63
C PHE A 62 -3.74 -2.13 -1.52
N GLY A 63 -4.12 -0.87 -1.34
CA GLY A 63 -3.67 -0.06 -0.23
C GLY A 63 -4.80 0.81 0.27
N GLU A 64 -4.91 0.98 1.59
CA GLU A 64 -5.92 1.82 2.19
C GLU A 64 -5.30 3.13 2.64
N VAL A 65 -5.93 4.25 2.26
CA VAL A 65 -5.51 5.59 2.69
C VAL A 65 -6.67 6.24 3.44
N MET A 66 -6.43 6.66 4.66
CA MET A 66 -7.43 7.34 5.49
C MET A 66 -7.75 8.72 4.94
N VAL A 67 -9.01 9.13 5.04
CA VAL A 67 -9.43 10.48 4.64
C VAL A 67 -8.65 11.53 5.43
N GLY A 68 -8.12 12.52 4.71
CA GLY A 68 -7.33 13.60 5.31
C GLY A 68 -5.83 13.34 5.38
N ASP A 69 -5.39 12.14 5.04
CA ASP A 69 -3.96 11.81 5.01
C ASP A 69 -3.38 12.16 3.63
N ASP A 70 -3.12 13.45 3.41
CA ASP A 70 -2.66 13.95 2.12
C ASP A 70 -1.27 13.45 1.73
N LYS A 71 -0.37 13.25 2.69
CA LYS A 71 0.97 12.73 2.42
C LYS A 71 0.89 11.31 1.89
N HIS A 72 0.09 10.47 2.52
CA HIS A 72 -0.10 9.10 2.11
C HIS A 72 -0.80 9.02 0.75
N THR A 73 -1.77 9.89 0.51
CA THR A 73 -2.45 9.99 -0.79
C THR A 73 -1.47 10.30 -1.91
N LYS A 74 -0.62 11.30 -1.73
CA LYS A 74 0.43 11.66 -2.70
C LYS A 74 1.39 10.50 -2.96
N PHE A 75 1.82 9.83 -1.90
CA PHE A 75 2.69 8.68 -1.97
C PHE A 75 2.09 7.58 -2.85
N VAL A 76 0.84 7.19 -2.58
CA VAL A 76 0.16 6.13 -3.31
C VAL A 76 -0.01 6.47 -4.79
N LEU A 77 -0.40 7.72 -5.09
CA LEU A 77 -0.56 8.18 -6.47
C LEU A 77 0.78 8.22 -7.20
N MET A 78 1.85 8.68 -6.55
CA MET A 78 3.20 8.67 -7.14
C MET A 78 3.68 7.26 -7.46
N TYR A 79 3.25 6.28 -6.70
CA TYR A 79 3.64 4.89 -6.90
C TYR A 79 2.75 4.16 -7.91
N GLY A 80 1.82 4.87 -8.55
CA GLY A 80 0.97 4.33 -9.60
C GLY A 80 -0.32 3.69 -9.12
N GLY A 81 -0.67 3.88 -7.86
CA GLY A 81 -1.95 3.40 -7.34
C GLY A 81 -3.12 4.18 -7.92
N GLU A 82 -4.20 3.50 -8.22
CA GLU A 82 -5.43 4.11 -8.75
C GLU A 82 -6.56 3.96 -7.75
N PRO A 83 -7.40 5.00 -7.55
CA PRO A 83 -8.59 4.87 -6.70
C PRO A 83 -9.47 3.72 -7.18
N PHE A 84 -9.85 2.84 -6.28
CA PHE A 84 -10.62 1.65 -6.59
C PHE A 84 -12.01 1.69 -5.97
N MET A 85 -12.09 1.96 -4.65
CA MET A 85 -13.36 2.09 -3.95
C MET A 85 -13.20 2.90 -2.66
N ASP A 86 -14.30 3.50 -2.22
CA ASP A 86 -14.34 4.20 -0.94
C ASP A 86 -14.94 3.29 0.12
N ASN A 87 -14.40 3.39 1.33
CA ASN A 87 -14.89 2.68 2.48
C ASN A 87 -15.68 3.65 3.38
N TYR A 88 -16.94 3.32 3.65
CA TYR A 88 -17.86 4.19 4.38
C TYR A 88 -18.13 3.63 5.78
N ILE A 89 -18.22 4.55 6.76
CA ILE A 89 -18.71 4.25 8.09
C ILE A 89 -19.73 5.33 8.45
N ASP A 90 -20.93 4.91 8.85
CA ASP A 90 -22.05 5.82 9.21
C ASP A 90 -22.34 6.84 8.12
N GLY A 91 -22.30 6.42 6.85
CA GLY A 91 -22.61 7.26 5.71
C GLY A 91 -21.52 8.24 5.32
N LYS A 92 -20.36 8.19 5.96
CA LYS A 92 -19.20 9.05 5.66
C LYS A 92 -18.03 8.23 5.16
N ILE A 93 -17.27 8.82 4.21
CA ILE A 93 -16.05 8.19 3.71
C ILE A 93 -15.01 8.16 4.83
N ARG A 94 -14.57 6.97 5.20
CA ARG A 94 -13.50 6.77 6.18
C ARG A 94 -12.13 6.68 5.50
N SER A 95 -12.08 5.98 4.38
CA SER A 95 -10.84 5.73 3.66
C SER A 95 -11.13 5.47 2.20
N THR A 96 -10.10 5.58 1.37
CA THR A 96 -10.13 5.17 -0.03
C THR A 96 -9.18 3.99 -0.21
N ILE A 97 -9.65 2.97 -0.89
CA ILE A 97 -8.83 1.82 -1.27
C ILE A 97 -8.29 2.07 -2.68
N TYR A 98 -6.98 2.01 -2.81
CA TYR A 98 -6.27 2.15 -4.08
C TYR A 98 -5.83 0.77 -4.57
N ARG A 99 -5.69 0.65 -5.88
CA ARG A 99 -5.30 -0.60 -6.52
C ARG A 99 -4.07 -0.39 -7.40
N TRP A 100 -3.13 -1.33 -7.32
CA TRP A 100 -2.04 -1.48 -8.27
C TRP A 100 -2.30 -2.76 -9.05
N GLY A 101 -2.50 -2.65 -10.39
CA GLY A 101 -2.61 -3.79 -11.28
C GLY A 101 -1.26 -4.08 -11.96
N PHE A 102 -0.88 -5.34 -12.09
CA PHE A 102 0.39 -5.71 -12.72
C PHE A 102 0.41 -7.13 -13.30
#